data_a58f1b53daab5eb4409bd2790364a491
#
_entry.id   a58f1b53daab5eb4409bd2790364a491
#
_cell.length_a   1.000
_cell.length_b   1.000
_cell.length_c   1.000
_cell.angle_alpha   90.00
_cell.angle_beta   90.00
_cell.angle_gamma   90.00
#
_symmetry.space_group_name_H-M   'P 1'
#
loop_
_entity.id
_entity.type
_entity.pdbx_description
1 polymer ?
#
loop_
_entity_poly.entity_id
_entity_poly.type
_entity_poly.pdbx_seq_one_letter_code
_entity_poly.pdbx_strand_id
1 'polypeptide(L)'
;MKIEIKSIFGSLLFEFEANSLKEAVVGAASIHADLRDANLSGANLRDANLSGADLSDADLRGANLSGADLSGADLRDANLRGANLSGAYLSGADLSGADLSGADLSGADLRDANLRGANLSGADLSDADLRGANLSGADLSDANLRGANLRDANLRGANLSGADLSDADLRGANLIGADLSDANLRGANNIFLQCPEIGQFTAFKKCQDNRIVTLLIPEDAKRSSSTSRKCRCDKAIVKAIDDGKKQYETAVSKYSSNFIYKVGKEVSVDNFCENRWEECAAGIHFFITRKEAEGY
;
A
#
# COMPACT_ATOMS: atom_id res chain seq x y z
N MET A 1 28.82 30.32 15.28
CA MET A 1 28.04 31.45 14.78
C MET A 1 26.56 31.25 15.14
N LYS A 2 25.81 32.34 15.26
CA LYS A 2 24.37 32.22 15.48
C LYS A 2 23.71 31.79 14.17
N ILE A 3 22.95 30.70 14.25
CA ILE A 3 22.14 30.17 13.15
C ILE A 3 20.66 30.29 13.54
N GLU A 4 19.88 30.92 12.69
CA GLU A 4 18.44 31.08 12.86
C GLU A 4 17.70 30.01 12.10
N ILE A 5 16.78 29.33 12.77
CA ILE A 5 15.76 28.47 12.13
C ILE A 5 14.49 29.31 12.04
N LYS A 6 14.00 29.49 10.83
CA LYS A 6 12.80 30.28 10.56
C LYS A 6 11.66 29.41 10.09
N SER A 7 10.45 29.85 10.36
CA SER A 7 9.26 29.23 9.78
C SER A 7 9.17 29.52 8.28
N ILE A 8 8.29 28.78 7.60
CA ILE A 8 7.90 29.04 6.21
C ILE A 8 7.29 30.44 6.01
N PHE A 9 6.82 31.07 7.10
CA PHE A 9 6.28 32.45 7.11
C PHE A 9 7.34 33.52 7.42
N GLY A 10 8.61 33.09 7.66
CA GLY A 10 9.73 33.97 7.96
C GLY A 10 9.89 34.35 9.43
N SER A 11 9.03 33.85 10.33
CA SER A 11 9.16 34.07 11.77
C SER A 11 10.33 33.26 12.33
N LEU A 12 11.10 33.85 13.27
CA LEU A 12 12.14 33.13 13.98
C LEU A 12 11.51 32.08 14.91
N LEU A 13 11.85 30.82 14.68
CA LEU A 13 11.45 29.69 15.54
C LEU A 13 12.50 29.42 16.62
N PHE A 14 13.76 29.37 16.19
CA PHE A 14 14.87 29.02 17.07
C PHE A 14 16.19 29.67 16.63
N GLU A 15 17.04 30.03 17.59
CA GLU A 15 18.39 30.53 17.35
C GLU A 15 19.38 29.69 18.15
N PHE A 16 20.43 29.21 17.51
CA PHE A 16 21.40 28.34 18.14
C PHE A 16 22.85 28.73 17.75
N GLU A 17 23.76 28.69 18.70
CA GLU A 17 25.18 28.82 18.38
C GLU A 17 25.70 27.50 17.82
N ALA A 18 25.93 27.45 16.52
CA ALA A 18 26.31 26.24 15.80
C ALA A 18 27.28 26.56 14.66
N ASN A 19 27.95 25.53 14.13
CA ASN A 19 28.79 25.67 12.95
C ASN A 19 28.05 25.38 11.64
N SER A 20 26.90 24.75 11.73
CA SER A 20 26.06 24.38 10.57
C SER A 20 24.59 24.38 10.93
N LEU A 21 23.72 24.52 9.89
CA LEU A 21 22.26 24.38 10.05
C LEU A 21 21.92 23.00 10.65
N LYS A 22 22.59 21.92 10.24
CA LYS A 22 22.40 20.59 10.82
C LYS A 22 22.64 20.60 12.34
N GLU A 23 23.75 21.19 12.82
CA GLU A 23 24.00 21.27 14.26
C GLU A 23 22.92 22.07 15.00
N ALA A 24 22.45 23.17 14.39
CA ALA A 24 21.38 23.98 14.97
C ALA A 24 20.06 23.21 15.06
N VAL A 25 19.67 22.49 13.99
CA VAL A 25 18.44 21.69 13.97
C VAL A 25 18.51 20.52 14.93
N VAL A 26 19.63 19.80 14.98
CA VAL A 26 19.86 18.71 15.94
C VAL A 26 19.85 19.25 17.38
N GLY A 27 20.47 20.42 17.62
CA GLY A 27 20.43 21.07 18.93
C GLY A 27 19.01 21.43 19.35
N ALA A 28 18.23 22.01 18.44
CA ALA A 28 16.82 22.32 18.69
C ALA A 28 16.00 21.04 19.00
N ALA A 29 16.15 20.00 18.19
CA ALA A 29 15.48 18.71 18.39
C ALA A 29 15.84 18.09 19.76
N SER A 30 17.12 18.13 20.17
CA SER A 30 17.60 17.56 21.43
C SER A 30 16.99 18.16 22.69
N ILE A 31 16.48 19.38 22.60
CA ILE A 31 15.80 20.08 23.70
C ILE A 31 14.29 20.17 23.47
N HIS A 32 13.77 19.44 22.49
CA HIS A 32 12.34 19.45 22.11
C HIS A 32 11.83 20.87 21.77
N ALA A 33 12.65 21.69 21.10
CA ALA A 33 12.19 22.98 20.60
C ALA A 33 11.09 22.79 19.54
N ASP A 34 10.20 23.74 19.47
CA ASP A 34 9.14 23.76 18.48
C ASP A 34 9.72 24.05 17.08
N LEU A 35 9.74 23.03 16.22
CA LEU A 35 10.21 23.12 14.83
C LEU A 35 9.05 23.02 13.83
N ARG A 36 7.82 23.17 14.29
CA ARG A 36 6.64 23.20 13.41
C ARG A 36 6.77 24.34 12.41
N ASP A 37 6.29 24.09 11.21
CA ASP A 37 6.40 25.05 10.09
C ASP A 37 7.86 25.42 9.72
N ALA A 38 8.90 24.76 10.24
CA ALA A 38 10.29 25.14 9.96
C ALA A 38 10.59 25.07 8.46
N ASN A 39 11.26 26.11 7.95
CA ASN A 39 11.77 26.11 6.59
C ASN A 39 13.17 25.48 6.55
N LEU A 40 13.20 24.21 6.19
CA LEU A 40 14.39 23.39 6.05
C LEU A 40 14.60 22.90 4.61
N SER A 41 13.97 23.62 3.64
CA SER A 41 14.07 23.25 2.23
C SER A 41 15.52 23.25 1.74
N GLY A 42 15.92 22.17 1.07
CA GLY A 42 17.27 21.94 0.59
C GLY A 42 18.33 21.76 1.69
N ALA A 43 17.94 21.67 2.96
CA ALA A 43 18.88 21.52 4.07
C ALA A 43 19.66 20.19 3.97
N ASN A 44 20.93 20.23 4.30
CA ASN A 44 21.72 19.01 4.44
C ASN A 44 21.66 18.53 5.91
N LEU A 45 20.79 17.56 6.15
CA LEU A 45 20.52 16.93 7.44
C LEU A 45 20.95 15.44 7.45
N ARG A 46 21.84 15.08 6.54
CA ARG A 46 22.39 13.70 6.44
C ARG A 46 22.90 13.23 7.79
N ASP A 47 22.53 12.00 8.19
CA ASP A 47 22.89 11.36 9.46
C ASP A 47 22.53 12.23 10.69
N ALA A 48 21.57 13.14 10.61
CA ALA A 48 21.11 13.95 11.73
C ALA A 48 20.27 13.11 12.70
N ASN A 49 20.44 13.33 14.00
CA ASN A 49 19.52 12.79 14.99
C ASN A 49 18.38 13.77 15.23
N LEU A 50 17.18 13.41 14.74
CA LEU A 50 15.94 14.16 14.84
C LEU A 50 14.83 13.29 15.48
N SER A 51 15.25 12.27 16.25
CA SER A 51 14.30 11.35 16.89
C SER A 51 13.34 12.10 17.82
N GLY A 52 12.05 11.84 17.66
CA GLY A 52 10.99 12.49 18.44
C GLY A 52 10.83 14.00 18.21
N ALA A 53 11.48 14.58 17.18
CA ALA A 53 11.30 15.99 16.86
C ALA A 53 9.90 16.29 16.34
N ASP A 54 9.36 17.47 16.67
CA ASP A 54 8.12 18.00 16.07
C ASP A 54 8.49 18.84 14.85
N LEU A 55 8.30 18.26 13.67
CA LEU A 55 8.52 18.83 12.34
C LEU A 55 7.20 18.89 11.56
N SER A 56 6.06 18.91 12.26
CA SER A 56 4.77 19.00 11.60
C SER A 56 4.65 20.30 10.79
N ASP A 57 4.03 20.22 9.62
CA ASP A 57 3.89 21.32 8.66
C ASP A 57 5.23 21.89 8.13
N ALA A 58 6.39 21.30 8.44
CA ALA A 58 7.69 21.80 8.02
C ALA A 58 7.91 21.63 6.51
N ASP A 59 8.66 22.56 5.93
CA ASP A 59 9.14 22.49 4.55
C ASP A 59 10.52 21.83 4.50
N LEU A 60 10.55 20.59 4.08
CA LEU A 60 11.73 19.75 3.89
C LEU A 60 11.99 19.39 2.42
N ARG A 61 11.39 20.15 1.48
CA ARG A 61 11.53 19.91 0.04
C ARG A 61 12.99 19.83 -0.38
N GLY A 62 13.35 18.73 -1.06
CA GLY A 62 14.70 18.53 -1.55
C GLY A 62 15.78 18.45 -0.45
N ALA A 63 15.41 18.35 0.83
CA ALA A 63 16.36 18.18 1.91
C ALA A 63 17.08 16.82 1.80
N ASN A 64 18.34 16.78 2.21
CA ASN A 64 19.08 15.54 2.34
C ASN A 64 18.99 15.02 3.78
N LEU A 65 18.17 14.01 3.99
CA LEU A 65 17.91 13.31 5.24
C LEU A 65 18.47 11.86 5.20
N SER A 66 19.36 11.57 4.24
CA SER A 66 19.89 10.20 4.11
C SER A 66 20.56 9.73 5.40
N GLY A 67 20.19 8.54 5.88
CA GLY A 67 20.67 7.98 7.14
C GLY A 67 20.25 8.73 8.41
N ALA A 68 19.40 9.74 8.33
CA ALA A 68 18.94 10.49 9.51
C ALA A 68 18.06 9.61 10.42
N ASP A 69 18.14 9.83 11.72
CA ASP A 69 17.24 9.23 12.71
C ASP A 69 16.03 10.17 12.93
N LEU A 70 14.88 9.75 12.43
CA LEU A 70 13.57 10.39 12.56
C LEU A 70 12.59 9.48 13.33
N SER A 71 13.13 8.52 14.09
CA SER A 71 12.31 7.57 14.84
C SER A 71 11.34 8.29 15.77
N GLY A 72 10.04 7.99 15.66
CA GLY A 72 8.99 8.61 16.46
C GLY A 72 8.80 10.11 16.23
N ALA A 73 9.42 10.72 15.21
CA ALA A 73 9.21 12.13 14.88
C ALA A 73 7.79 12.40 14.39
N ASP A 74 7.30 13.61 14.66
CA ASP A 74 6.07 14.14 14.11
C ASP A 74 6.36 14.89 12.81
N LEU A 75 5.93 14.34 11.69
CA LEU A 75 6.09 14.86 10.34
C LEU A 75 4.71 15.03 9.66
N ARG A 76 3.64 15.18 10.46
CA ARG A 76 2.29 15.35 9.92
C ARG A 76 2.22 16.57 9.01
N ASP A 77 1.62 16.37 7.86
CA ASP A 77 1.41 17.43 6.85
C ASP A 77 2.71 18.11 6.38
N ALA A 78 3.90 17.57 6.72
CA ALA A 78 5.18 18.09 6.28
C ALA A 78 5.37 17.92 4.76
N ASN A 79 6.07 18.85 4.15
CA ASN A 79 6.40 18.82 2.73
C ASN A 79 7.82 18.25 2.52
N LEU A 80 7.88 16.96 2.15
CA LEU A 80 9.11 16.22 1.89
C LEU A 80 9.33 15.94 0.39
N ARG A 81 8.66 16.68 -0.47
CA ARG A 81 8.71 16.49 -1.92
C ARG A 81 10.16 16.49 -2.43
N GLY A 82 10.53 15.37 -3.10
CA GLY A 82 11.86 15.20 -3.66
C GLY A 82 12.99 15.15 -2.63
N ALA A 83 12.68 14.97 -1.34
CA ALA A 83 13.70 14.80 -0.30
C ALA A 83 14.42 13.45 -0.45
N ASN A 84 15.68 13.40 -0.03
CA ASN A 84 16.45 12.17 0.07
C ASN A 84 16.38 11.63 1.50
N LEU A 85 15.66 10.55 1.71
CA LEU A 85 15.48 9.81 2.96
C LEU A 85 16.10 8.40 2.86
N SER A 86 17.00 8.17 1.89
CA SER A 86 17.58 6.84 1.68
C SER A 86 18.27 6.33 2.96
N GLY A 87 17.90 5.11 3.37
CA GLY A 87 18.39 4.48 4.59
C GLY A 87 18.06 5.23 5.88
N ALA A 88 17.14 6.19 5.88
CA ALA A 88 16.72 6.89 7.10
C ALA A 88 15.92 5.97 8.04
N TYR A 89 15.97 6.27 9.33
CA TYR A 89 15.21 5.58 10.38
C TYR A 89 13.94 6.39 10.70
N LEU A 90 12.77 5.85 10.32
CA LEU A 90 11.45 6.47 10.47
C LEU A 90 10.50 5.58 11.29
N SER A 91 11.06 4.63 12.04
CA SER A 91 10.21 3.70 12.78
C SER A 91 9.31 4.44 13.78
N GLY A 92 8.01 4.16 13.71
CA GLY A 92 6.99 4.80 14.56
C GLY A 92 6.78 6.29 14.31
N ALA A 93 7.37 6.90 13.26
CA ALA A 93 7.14 8.29 12.91
C ALA A 93 5.69 8.53 12.42
N ASP A 94 5.16 9.71 12.66
CA ASP A 94 3.86 10.14 12.11
C ASP A 94 4.07 11.02 10.86
N LEU A 95 3.78 10.45 9.69
CA LEU A 95 3.86 11.08 8.37
C LEU A 95 2.45 11.26 7.77
N SER A 96 1.40 11.22 8.62
CA SER A 96 0.04 11.32 8.08
C SER A 96 -0.17 12.66 7.36
N GLY A 97 -0.73 12.58 6.15
CA GLY A 97 -0.94 13.74 5.29
C GLY A 97 0.32 14.35 4.66
N ALA A 98 1.53 13.86 4.96
CA ALA A 98 2.76 14.40 4.41
C ALA A 98 2.86 14.26 2.88
N ASP A 99 3.50 15.22 2.21
CA ASP A 99 3.84 15.15 0.78
C ASP A 99 5.26 14.59 0.59
N LEU A 100 5.36 13.34 0.21
CA LEU A 100 6.59 12.61 -0.09
C LEU A 100 6.74 12.35 -1.61
N SER A 101 6.00 13.10 -2.44
CA SER A 101 6.02 12.85 -3.88
C SER A 101 7.42 12.97 -4.47
N GLY A 102 7.84 11.91 -5.19
CA GLY A 102 9.17 11.81 -5.78
C GLY A 102 10.33 11.75 -4.78
N ALA A 103 10.09 11.51 -3.48
CA ALA A 103 11.14 11.33 -2.48
C ALA A 103 11.87 10.00 -2.67
N ASP A 104 13.14 9.96 -2.27
CA ASP A 104 13.94 8.73 -2.19
C ASP A 104 13.89 8.18 -0.77
N LEU A 105 13.18 7.08 -0.56
CA LEU A 105 13.04 6.33 0.68
C LEU A 105 13.68 4.94 0.56
N SER A 106 14.57 4.75 -0.42
CA SER A 106 15.20 3.45 -0.67
C SER A 106 15.93 2.92 0.56
N GLY A 107 15.63 1.69 0.96
CA GLY A 107 16.18 1.04 2.14
C GLY A 107 15.83 1.70 3.47
N ALA A 108 14.88 2.65 3.53
CA ALA A 108 14.47 3.29 4.77
C ALA A 108 13.73 2.32 5.71
N ASP A 109 13.89 2.54 7.01
CA ASP A 109 13.15 1.82 8.05
C ASP A 109 11.86 2.58 8.42
N LEU A 110 10.71 2.14 7.91
CA LEU A 110 9.39 2.72 8.11
C LEU A 110 8.49 1.80 8.97
N ARG A 111 9.08 0.93 9.78
CA ARG A 111 8.31 0.00 10.61
C ARG A 111 7.37 0.76 11.54
N ASP A 112 6.11 0.33 11.54
CA ASP A 112 5.05 0.89 12.38
C ASP A 112 4.81 2.41 12.16
N ALA A 113 5.36 3.00 11.10
CA ALA A 113 5.14 4.41 10.75
C ALA A 113 3.68 4.65 10.33
N ASN A 114 3.17 5.84 10.64
CA ASN A 114 1.85 6.28 10.21
C ASN A 114 1.96 7.14 8.94
N LEU A 115 1.62 6.56 7.80
CA LEU A 115 1.61 7.19 6.47
C LEU A 115 0.17 7.39 5.95
N ARG A 116 -0.80 7.44 6.85
CA ARG A 116 -2.21 7.56 6.47
C ARG A 116 -2.45 8.83 5.63
N GLY A 117 -2.98 8.64 4.42
CA GLY A 117 -3.30 9.73 3.51
C GLY A 117 -2.08 10.51 2.99
N ALA A 118 -0.87 10.03 3.21
CA ALA A 118 0.35 10.64 2.66
C ALA A 118 0.38 10.52 1.12
N ASN A 119 1.01 11.49 0.47
CA ASN A 119 1.30 11.45 -0.95
C ASN A 119 2.70 10.90 -1.20
N LEU A 120 2.80 9.68 -1.70
CA LEU A 120 4.03 8.97 -2.06
C LEU A 120 4.13 8.75 -3.58
N SER A 121 3.37 9.53 -4.38
CA SER A 121 3.35 9.34 -5.83
C SER A 121 4.75 9.50 -6.44
N GLY A 122 5.15 8.48 -7.22
CA GLY A 122 6.48 8.42 -7.84
C GLY A 122 7.66 8.33 -6.87
N ALA A 123 7.44 8.08 -5.57
CA ALA A 123 8.51 7.91 -4.59
C ALA A 123 9.27 6.59 -4.82
N ASP A 124 10.54 6.55 -4.45
CA ASP A 124 11.34 5.33 -4.41
C ASP A 124 11.34 4.74 -3.00
N LEU A 125 10.67 3.61 -2.82
CA LEU A 125 10.58 2.81 -1.60
C LEU A 125 11.24 1.44 -1.80
N SER A 126 12.12 1.31 -2.79
CA SER A 126 12.80 0.04 -3.06
C SER A 126 13.56 -0.45 -1.82
N ASP A 127 13.38 -1.75 -1.52
CA ASP A 127 13.99 -2.42 -0.37
C ASP A 127 13.66 -1.78 1.01
N ALA A 128 12.70 -0.86 1.10
CA ALA A 128 12.27 -0.25 2.35
C ALA A 128 11.55 -1.27 3.27
N ASP A 129 11.69 -1.07 4.58
CA ASP A 129 10.99 -1.88 5.59
C ASP A 129 9.73 -1.16 6.09
N LEU A 130 8.57 -1.57 5.58
CA LEU A 130 7.25 -1.01 5.87
C LEU A 130 6.39 -1.93 6.75
N ARG A 131 7.02 -2.86 7.50
CA ARG A 131 6.28 -3.79 8.35
C ARG A 131 5.41 -3.07 9.37
N GLY A 132 4.12 -3.44 9.38
CA GLY A 132 3.15 -2.84 10.30
C GLY A 132 2.78 -1.39 10.00
N ALA A 133 3.37 -0.76 8.98
CA ALA A 133 3.08 0.63 8.62
C ALA A 133 1.61 0.84 8.23
N ASN A 134 1.06 2.00 8.59
CA ASN A 134 -0.28 2.39 8.21
C ASN A 134 -0.26 3.29 6.96
N LEU A 135 -0.54 2.71 5.81
CA LEU A 135 -0.63 3.37 4.49
C LEU A 135 -2.09 3.56 4.04
N SER A 136 -3.05 3.53 4.97
CA SER A 136 -4.45 3.61 4.58
C SER A 136 -4.78 4.94 3.90
N GLY A 137 -5.36 4.84 2.68
CA GLY A 137 -5.70 5.99 1.85
C GLY A 137 -4.50 6.78 1.30
N ALA A 138 -3.27 6.27 1.42
CA ALA A 138 -2.09 6.90 0.83
C ALA A 138 -2.11 6.82 -0.70
N ASP A 139 -1.51 7.80 -1.37
CA ASP A 139 -1.25 7.77 -2.80
C ASP A 139 0.16 7.25 -3.07
N LEU A 140 0.24 6.05 -3.63
CA LEU A 140 1.46 5.35 -4.04
C LEU A 140 1.50 5.15 -5.56
N SER A 141 0.74 5.97 -6.32
CA SER A 141 0.72 5.85 -7.78
C SER A 141 2.13 6.02 -8.36
N ASP A 142 2.47 5.12 -9.28
CA ASP A 142 3.79 5.07 -9.94
C ASP A 142 4.99 4.94 -8.98
N ALA A 143 4.78 4.61 -7.70
CA ALA A 143 5.86 4.43 -6.73
C ALA A 143 6.66 3.14 -7.01
N ASN A 144 7.96 3.17 -6.72
CA ASN A 144 8.83 2.00 -6.76
C ASN A 144 8.87 1.32 -5.38
N LEU A 145 8.20 0.17 -5.25
CA LEU A 145 8.14 -0.66 -4.03
C LEU A 145 8.88 -2.00 -4.23
N ARG A 146 9.78 -2.06 -5.20
CA ARG A 146 10.50 -3.29 -5.53
C ARG A 146 11.28 -3.79 -4.31
N GLY A 147 11.06 -5.08 -3.96
CA GLY A 147 11.72 -5.71 -2.83
C GLY A 147 11.28 -5.19 -1.46
N ALA A 148 10.37 -4.22 -1.38
CA ALA A 148 9.91 -3.66 -0.12
C ALA A 148 9.24 -4.71 0.78
N ASN A 149 9.43 -4.59 2.09
CA ASN A 149 8.81 -5.45 3.07
C ASN A 149 7.54 -4.80 3.63
N LEU A 150 6.39 -5.19 3.11
CA LEU A 150 5.05 -4.68 3.46
C LEU A 150 4.28 -5.65 4.39
N ARG A 151 4.99 -6.53 5.11
CA ARG A 151 4.31 -7.50 6.00
C ARG A 151 3.47 -6.79 7.04
N ASP A 152 2.22 -7.25 7.16
CA ASP A 152 1.25 -6.74 8.12
C ASP A 152 0.92 -5.23 7.96
N ALA A 153 1.35 -4.60 6.85
CA ALA A 153 1.05 -3.20 6.54
C ALA A 153 -0.44 -3.01 6.21
N ASN A 154 -0.99 -1.85 6.60
CA ASN A 154 -2.35 -1.48 6.27
C ASN A 154 -2.39 -0.58 5.02
N LEU A 155 -2.73 -1.16 3.87
CA LEU A 155 -2.88 -0.49 2.57
C LEU A 155 -4.35 -0.27 2.19
N ARG A 156 -5.26 -0.28 3.17
CA ARG A 156 -6.69 -0.13 2.89
C ARG A 156 -6.98 1.17 2.15
N GLY A 157 -7.60 1.06 0.97
CA GLY A 157 -7.98 2.20 0.14
C GLY A 157 -6.79 3.00 -0.42
N ALA A 158 -5.57 2.48 -0.37
CA ALA A 158 -4.41 3.11 -0.97
C ALA A 158 -4.49 3.05 -2.50
N ASN A 159 -3.97 4.07 -3.17
CA ASN A 159 -3.78 4.09 -4.62
C ASN A 159 -2.39 3.55 -4.95
N LEU A 160 -2.31 2.37 -5.56
CA LEU A 160 -1.09 1.70 -6.02
C LEU A 160 -1.06 1.58 -7.55
N SER A 161 -1.85 2.39 -8.26
CA SER A 161 -1.91 2.34 -9.72
C SER A 161 -0.54 2.62 -10.33
N GLY A 162 -0.11 1.75 -11.27
CA GLY A 162 1.21 1.84 -11.90
C GLY A 162 2.41 1.52 -11.01
N ALA A 163 2.23 1.25 -9.72
CA ALA A 163 3.34 0.99 -8.79
C ALA A 163 4.12 -0.28 -9.14
N ASP A 164 5.43 -0.27 -8.92
CA ASP A 164 6.26 -1.47 -9.03
C ASP A 164 6.40 -2.17 -7.67
N LEU A 165 5.66 -3.25 -7.47
CA LEU A 165 5.68 -4.13 -6.30
C LEU A 165 6.45 -5.44 -6.59
N SER A 166 7.31 -5.46 -7.63
CA SER A 166 8.05 -6.66 -7.95
C SER A 166 8.92 -7.11 -6.78
N ASP A 167 8.89 -8.41 -6.51
CA ASP A 167 9.60 -9.05 -5.41
C ASP A 167 9.24 -8.54 -3.98
N ALA A 168 8.23 -7.68 -3.82
CA ALA A 168 7.78 -7.18 -2.52
C ALA A 168 7.16 -8.28 -1.64
N ASP A 169 7.29 -8.15 -0.33
CA ASP A 169 6.69 -9.06 0.66
C ASP A 169 5.40 -8.47 1.24
N LEU A 170 4.25 -8.95 0.76
CA LEU A 170 2.91 -8.50 1.14
C LEU A 170 2.21 -9.42 2.15
N ARG A 171 2.95 -10.30 2.85
CA ARG A 171 2.35 -11.23 3.82
C ARG A 171 1.63 -10.49 4.94
N GLY A 172 0.36 -10.80 5.13
CA GLY A 172 -0.49 -10.16 6.15
C GLY A 172 -0.92 -8.74 5.81
N ALA A 173 -0.48 -8.15 4.70
CA ALA A 173 -0.89 -6.80 4.31
C ALA A 173 -2.40 -6.72 4.02
N ASN A 174 -3.02 -5.63 4.45
CA ASN A 174 -4.44 -5.35 4.20
C ASN A 174 -4.59 -4.46 2.96
N LEU A 175 -5.00 -5.05 1.85
CA LEU A 175 -5.21 -4.38 0.56
C LEU A 175 -6.70 -4.11 0.27
N ILE A 176 -7.59 -4.11 1.27
CA ILE A 176 -9.02 -3.90 1.07
C ILE A 176 -9.26 -2.53 0.42
N GLY A 177 -9.86 -2.53 -0.78
CA GLY A 177 -10.20 -1.32 -1.52
C GLY A 177 -9.00 -0.58 -2.09
N ALA A 178 -7.79 -1.15 -2.05
CA ALA A 178 -6.63 -0.58 -2.74
C ALA A 178 -6.79 -0.69 -4.26
N ASP A 179 -6.35 0.33 -4.99
CA ASP A 179 -6.25 0.32 -6.45
C ASP A 179 -4.88 -0.20 -6.88
N LEU A 180 -4.85 -1.34 -7.54
CA LEU A 180 -3.66 -2.01 -8.08
C LEU A 180 -3.66 -2.02 -9.62
N SER A 181 -4.45 -1.14 -10.26
CA SER A 181 -4.48 -1.06 -11.72
C SER A 181 -3.07 -0.78 -12.27
N ASP A 182 -2.69 -1.55 -13.29
CA ASP A 182 -1.39 -1.47 -13.94
C ASP A 182 -0.16 -1.69 -13.03
N ALA A 183 -0.35 -2.09 -11.77
CA ALA A 183 0.75 -2.39 -10.86
C ALA A 183 1.54 -3.64 -11.28
N ASN A 184 2.86 -3.59 -11.15
CA ASN A 184 3.74 -4.73 -11.39
C ASN A 184 3.90 -5.57 -10.11
N LEU A 185 3.29 -6.75 -10.08
CA LEU A 185 3.29 -7.67 -8.95
C LEU A 185 4.18 -8.90 -9.18
N ARG A 186 5.12 -8.83 -10.13
CA ARG A 186 5.98 -9.97 -10.49
C ARG A 186 6.86 -10.37 -9.30
N GLY A 187 6.77 -11.63 -8.87
CA GLY A 187 7.58 -12.15 -7.76
C GLY A 187 7.13 -11.72 -6.37
N ALA A 188 6.15 -10.83 -6.26
CA ALA A 188 5.62 -10.41 -4.97
C ALA A 188 5.07 -11.59 -4.17
N ASN A 189 5.44 -11.67 -2.89
CA ASN A 189 5.01 -12.74 -2.01
C ASN A 189 3.64 -12.47 -1.38
N ASN A 190 2.77 -13.48 -1.38
CA ASN A 190 1.48 -13.47 -0.68
C ASN A 190 0.59 -12.24 -0.95
N ILE A 191 0.31 -11.98 -2.23
CA ILE A 191 -0.79 -11.11 -2.59
C ILE A 191 -2.09 -11.85 -2.28
N PHE A 192 -2.53 -11.79 -1.04
CA PHE A 192 -3.92 -12.10 -0.73
C PHE A 192 -4.74 -10.87 -1.16
N LEU A 193 -5.11 -10.82 -2.43
CA LEU A 193 -6.20 -9.95 -2.86
C LEU A 193 -7.44 -10.46 -2.12
N GLN A 194 -7.72 -9.84 -0.97
CA GLN A 194 -8.92 -10.17 -0.23
C GLN A 194 -10.13 -9.81 -1.10
N CYS A 195 -11.13 -10.66 -1.07
CA CYS A 195 -12.39 -10.38 -1.74
C CYS A 195 -12.89 -8.99 -1.35
N PRO A 196 -13.14 -8.08 -2.31
CA PRO A 196 -13.69 -6.77 -1.99
C PRO A 196 -14.95 -6.87 -1.15
N GLU A 197 -15.03 -6.15 -0.04
CA GLU A 197 -16.17 -6.22 0.88
C GLU A 197 -17.38 -5.46 0.34
N ILE A 198 -17.16 -4.42 -0.47
CA ILE A 198 -18.20 -3.53 -1.00
C ILE A 198 -18.05 -3.37 -2.52
N GLY A 199 -19.12 -2.92 -3.17
CA GLY A 199 -19.17 -2.70 -4.60
C GLY A 199 -19.21 -3.99 -5.44
N GLN A 200 -19.48 -3.87 -6.72
CA GLN A 200 -19.38 -4.99 -7.66
C GLN A 200 -17.96 -5.09 -8.23
N PHE A 201 -17.51 -6.30 -8.55
CA PHE A 201 -16.20 -6.50 -9.17
C PHE A 201 -16.18 -7.73 -10.08
N THR A 202 -15.16 -7.79 -10.93
CA THR A 202 -14.92 -8.94 -11.82
C THR A 202 -14.02 -9.97 -11.13
N ALA A 203 -14.35 -11.25 -11.32
CA ALA A 203 -13.63 -12.38 -10.77
C ALA A 203 -13.50 -13.51 -11.80
N PHE A 204 -12.64 -14.48 -11.53
CA PHE A 204 -12.31 -15.54 -12.49
C PHE A 204 -12.35 -16.92 -11.83
N LYS A 205 -12.88 -17.90 -12.57
CA LYS A 205 -12.95 -19.28 -12.11
C LYS A 205 -12.53 -20.25 -13.20
N LYS A 206 -11.62 -21.16 -12.85
CA LYS A 206 -11.27 -22.29 -13.72
C LYS A 206 -12.31 -23.40 -13.59
N CYS A 207 -12.77 -23.86 -14.71
CA CYS A 207 -13.73 -24.95 -14.86
C CYS A 207 -13.07 -26.17 -15.56
N GLN A 208 -13.88 -27.20 -15.89
CA GLN A 208 -13.44 -28.33 -16.71
C GLN A 208 -12.95 -27.85 -18.08
N ASP A 209 -12.17 -28.67 -18.77
CA ASP A 209 -11.62 -28.39 -20.10
C ASP A 209 -10.75 -27.09 -20.16
N ASN A 210 -10.15 -26.69 -19.02
CA ASN A 210 -9.37 -25.46 -18.86
C ASN A 210 -10.12 -24.19 -19.21
N ARG A 211 -11.46 -24.20 -19.22
CA ARG A 211 -12.27 -23.00 -19.44
C ARG A 211 -12.17 -22.07 -18.26
N ILE A 212 -11.96 -20.79 -18.56
CA ILE A 212 -12.03 -19.70 -17.57
C ILE A 212 -13.39 -19.01 -17.69
N VAL A 213 -14.10 -18.96 -16.59
CA VAL A 213 -15.36 -18.24 -16.45
C VAL A 213 -15.06 -16.88 -15.85
N THR A 214 -15.40 -15.82 -16.57
CA THR A 214 -15.39 -14.45 -16.08
C THR A 214 -16.73 -14.19 -15.37
N LEU A 215 -16.65 -13.87 -14.10
CA LEU A 215 -17.79 -13.63 -13.21
C LEU A 215 -17.87 -12.14 -12.87
N LEU A 216 -19.05 -11.58 -12.82
CA LEU A 216 -19.34 -10.34 -12.12
C LEU A 216 -19.92 -10.72 -10.76
N ILE A 217 -19.26 -10.32 -9.70
CA ILE A 217 -19.77 -10.47 -8.32
C ILE A 217 -20.59 -9.22 -8.02
N PRO A 218 -21.91 -9.31 -7.87
CA PRO A 218 -22.76 -8.15 -7.64
C PRO A 218 -22.56 -7.57 -6.23
N GLU A 219 -22.92 -6.31 -6.05
CA GLU A 219 -22.71 -5.60 -4.79
C GLU A 219 -23.41 -6.26 -3.60
N ASP A 220 -24.58 -6.82 -3.83
CA ASP A 220 -25.40 -7.50 -2.82
C ASP A 220 -25.07 -8.98 -2.62
N ALA A 221 -24.02 -9.51 -3.26
CA ALA A 221 -23.56 -10.86 -3.01
C ALA A 221 -22.91 -11.00 -1.63
N LYS A 222 -23.25 -12.03 -0.90
CA LYS A 222 -22.50 -12.44 0.28
C LYS A 222 -21.14 -12.95 -0.15
N ARG A 223 -20.09 -12.57 0.58
CA ARG A 223 -18.69 -12.82 0.21
C ARG A 223 -17.87 -13.27 1.39
N SER A 224 -16.89 -14.10 1.13
CA SER A 224 -15.89 -14.49 2.12
C SER A 224 -14.54 -14.66 1.43
N SER A 225 -13.51 -14.04 1.99
CA SER A 225 -12.12 -14.37 1.67
C SER A 225 -11.78 -15.66 2.38
N SER A 226 -11.17 -16.62 1.70
CA SER A 226 -10.55 -17.74 2.39
C SER A 226 -9.15 -17.34 2.89
N THR A 227 -8.53 -18.20 3.71
CA THR A 227 -7.12 -18.02 4.13
C THR A 227 -6.14 -18.28 2.99
N SER A 228 -6.61 -18.76 1.85
CA SER A 228 -5.88 -18.99 0.61
C SER A 228 -6.23 -17.92 -0.44
N ARG A 229 -5.62 -18.01 -1.63
CA ARG A 229 -5.90 -17.13 -2.79
C ARG A 229 -7.32 -17.25 -3.35
N LYS A 230 -8.15 -18.12 -2.80
CA LYS A 230 -9.52 -18.31 -3.24
C LYS A 230 -10.47 -17.45 -2.43
N CYS A 231 -11.30 -16.73 -3.13
CA CYS A 231 -12.49 -16.10 -2.58
C CYS A 231 -13.73 -16.96 -2.88
N ARG A 232 -14.83 -16.70 -2.21
CA ARG A 232 -16.11 -17.31 -2.51
C ARG A 232 -17.27 -16.33 -2.31
N CYS A 233 -18.35 -16.56 -3.03
CA CYS A 233 -19.60 -15.82 -2.90
C CYS A 233 -20.81 -16.75 -2.98
N ASP A 234 -21.96 -16.24 -2.59
CA ASP A 234 -23.24 -16.95 -2.72
C ASP A 234 -23.82 -16.86 -4.13
N LYS A 235 -23.57 -15.77 -4.87
CA LYS A 235 -24.05 -15.55 -6.22
C LYS A 235 -23.07 -14.78 -7.10
N ALA A 236 -23.16 -15.02 -8.41
CA ALA A 236 -22.38 -14.33 -9.43
C ALA A 236 -23.08 -14.34 -10.78
N ILE A 237 -22.82 -13.35 -11.62
CA ILE A 237 -23.32 -13.27 -13.00
C ILE A 237 -22.20 -13.70 -13.94
N VAL A 238 -22.47 -14.66 -14.82
CA VAL A 238 -21.49 -15.14 -15.81
C VAL A 238 -21.40 -14.14 -16.97
N LYS A 239 -20.24 -13.50 -17.15
CA LYS A 239 -20.01 -12.50 -18.21
C LYS A 239 -19.43 -13.10 -19.48
N ALA A 240 -18.46 -14.00 -19.33
CA ALA A 240 -17.81 -14.67 -20.46
C ALA A 240 -17.26 -16.04 -20.03
N ILE A 241 -17.03 -16.89 -20.99
CA ILE A 241 -16.36 -18.21 -20.82
C ILE A 241 -15.43 -18.42 -21.99
N ASP A 242 -14.15 -18.62 -21.74
CA ASP A 242 -13.14 -18.88 -22.78
C ASP A 242 -12.01 -19.79 -22.28
N ASP A 243 -11.17 -20.26 -23.20
CA ASP A 243 -9.95 -21.05 -22.92
C ASP A 243 -8.66 -20.33 -23.38
N GLY A 244 -8.77 -19.02 -23.61
CA GLY A 244 -7.70 -18.19 -24.17
C GLY A 244 -7.60 -18.24 -25.70
N LYS A 245 -8.36 -19.14 -26.36
CA LYS A 245 -8.38 -19.29 -27.82
C LYS A 245 -9.75 -19.05 -28.44
N LYS A 246 -10.78 -19.54 -27.81
CA LYS A 246 -12.16 -19.38 -28.26
C LYS A 246 -13.14 -19.18 -27.10
N GLN A 247 -14.32 -18.67 -27.42
CA GLN A 247 -15.41 -18.46 -26.47
C GLN A 247 -16.38 -19.64 -26.44
N TYR A 248 -17.07 -19.81 -25.30
CA TYR A 248 -18.05 -20.87 -25.05
C TYR A 248 -19.30 -20.28 -24.41
N GLU A 249 -20.45 -20.92 -24.65
CA GLU A 249 -21.72 -20.56 -24.04
C GLU A 249 -21.85 -21.12 -22.60
N THR A 250 -21.20 -22.24 -22.33
CA THR A 250 -21.30 -22.93 -21.02
C THR A 250 -19.96 -23.48 -20.56
N ALA A 251 -19.81 -23.64 -19.24
CA ALA A 251 -18.73 -24.39 -18.61
C ALA A 251 -19.25 -25.18 -17.41
N VAL A 252 -18.64 -26.34 -17.15
CA VAL A 252 -18.98 -27.19 -16.01
C VAL A 252 -17.95 -26.98 -14.92
N SER A 253 -18.40 -26.87 -13.66
CA SER A 253 -17.51 -26.75 -12.51
C SER A 253 -16.53 -27.91 -12.44
N LYS A 254 -15.26 -27.63 -12.05
CA LYS A 254 -14.24 -28.66 -11.89
C LYS A 254 -14.59 -29.71 -10.80
N TYR A 255 -15.36 -29.28 -9.79
CA TYR A 255 -15.65 -30.08 -8.61
C TYR A 255 -17.10 -30.57 -8.49
N SER A 256 -17.97 -30.16 -9.43
CA SER A 256 -19.38 -30.58 -9.46
C SER A 256 -19.88 -30.62 -10.89
N SER A 257 -20.14 -31.82 -11.39
CA SER A 257 -20.67 -32.02 -12.76
C SER A 257 -22.06 -31.41 -12.98
N ASN A 258 -22.80 -31.19 -11.89
CA ASN A 258 -24.15 -30.62 -11.94
C ASN A 258 -24.16 -29.09 -11.85
N PHE A 259 -23.01 -28.45 -11.55
CA PHE A 259 -22.93 -27.00 -11.47
C PHE A 259 -22.42 -26.41 -12.80
N ILE A 260 -23.33 -25.81 -13.54
CA ILE A 260 -23.10 -25.32 -14.91
C ILE A 260 -23.15 -23.79 -14.91
N TYR A 261 -22.08 -23.18 -15.42
CA TYR A 261 -22.02 -21.75 -15.73
C TYR A 261 -22.52 -21.52 -17.16
N LYS A 262 -23.44 -20.56 -17.35
CA LYS A 262 -23.96 -20.18 -18.67
C LYS A 262 -23.85 -18.66 -18.84
N VAL A 263 -23.27 -18.21 -19.97
CA VAL A 263 -23.11 -16.78 -20.27
C VAL A 263 -24.43 -16.04 -20.16
N GLY A 264 -24.39 -14.87 -19.51
CA GLY A 264 -25.55 -14.00 -19.28
C GLY A 264 -26.49 -14.47 -18.15
N LYS A 265 -26.20 -15.57 -17.46
CA LYS A 265 -27.02 -16.09 -16.35
C LYS A 265 -26.36 -15.86 -15.00
N GLU A 266 -27.21 -15.66 -13.99
CA GLU A 266 -26.79 -15.72 -12.60
C GLU A 266 -26.63 -17.18 -12.18
N VAL A 267 -25.61 -17.43 -11.36
CA VAL A 267 -25.39 -18.67 -10.64
C VAL A 267 -25.40 -18.37 -9.15
N SER A 268 -26.01 -19.23 -8.34
CA SER A 268 -26.12 -19.04 -6.90
C SER A 268 -25.99 -20.37 -6.14
N VAL A 269 -25.72 -20.26 -4.84
CA VAL A 269 -25.70 -21.38 -3.90
C VAL A 269 -26.51 -21.01 -2.65
N ASP A 270 -27.39 -21.90 -2.21
CA ASP A 270 -28.32 -21.65 -1.09
C ASP A 270 -27.65 -21.82 0.29
N ASN A 271 -26.57 -22.60 0.36
CA ASN A 271 -25.87 -22.97 1.61
C ASN A 271 -24.51 -22.27 1.75
N PHE A 272 -24.44 -20.98 1.40
CA PHE A 272 -23.18 -20.22 1.49
C PHE A 272 -22.64 -20.21 2.92
N CYS A 273 -21.36 -20.57 3.08
CA CYS A 273 -20.65 -20.52 4.34
C CYS A 273 -19.84 -19.24 4.47
N GLU A 274 -20.15 -18.40 5.46
CA GLU A 274 -19.47 -17.14 5.73
C GLU A 274 -18.14 -17.33 6.50
N ASN A 275 -17.93 -18.52 7.09
CA ASN A 275 -16.72 -18.80 7.87
C ASN A 275 -15.47 -18.84 6.98
N ARG A 276 -14.66 -17.79 7.05
CA ARG A 276 -13.45 -17.65 6.24
C ARG A 276 -12.38 -18.72 6.48
N TRP A 277 -12.41 -19.37 7.63
CA TRP A 277 -11.44 -20.41 8.02
C TRP A 277 -11.74 -21.78 7.43
N GLU A 278 -12.91 -21.98 6.83
CA GLU A 278 -13.30 -23.21 6.16
C GLU A 278 -13.02 -23.12 4.66
N GLU A 279 -11.81 -23.48 4.22
CA GLU A 279 -11.38 -23.33 2.82
C GLU A 279 -12.24 -24.09 1.79
N CYS A 280 -12.78 -25.23 2.16
CA CYS A 280 -13.60 -26.10 1.29
C CYS A 280 -15.11 -25.94 1.49
N ALA A 281 -15.54 -24.90 2.22
CA ALA A 281 -16.95 -24.69 2.51
C ALA A 281 -17.77 -24.31 1.27
N ALA A 282 -19.10 -24.39 1.40
CA ALA A 282 -20.04 -24.13 0.34
C ALA A 282 -19.94 -22.68 -0.18
N GLY A 283 -19.95 -22.52 -1.50
CA GLY A 283 -19.86 -21.24 -2.17
C GLY A 283 -19.35 -21.34 -3.61
N ILE A 284 -19.52 -20.29 -4.37
CA ILE A 284 -18.90 -20.14 -5.70
C ILE A 284 -17.47 -19.66 -5.47
N HIS A 285 -16.50 -20.56 -5.57
CA HIS A 285 -15.09 -20.23 -5.40
C HIS A 285 -14.52 -19.60 -6.66
N PHE A 286 -13.76 -18.52 -6.50
CA PHE A 286 -13.17 -17.75 -7.60
C PHE A 286 -11.81 -17.15 -7.19
N PHE A 287 -11.14 -16.55 -8.15
CA PHE A 287 -9.91 -15.78 -7.99
C PHE A 287 -10.15 -14.34 -8.45
N ILE A 288 -9.42 -13.40 -7.88
CA ILE A 288 -9.53 -11.98 -8.24
C ILE A 288 -8.86 -11.73 -9.59
N THR A 289 -7.76 -12.42 -9.89
CA THR A 289 -7.08 -12.27 -11.18
C THR A 289 -7.28 -13.50 -12.07
N ARG A 290 -7.28 -13.25 -13.39
CA ARG A 290 -7.36 -14.31 -14.41
C ARG A 290 -6.16 -15.25 -14.33
N LYS A 291 -4.95 -14.71 -14.13
CA LYS A 291 -3.70 -15.48 -14.04
C LYS A 291 -3.72 -16.49 -12.88
N GLU A 292 -4.27 -16.10 -11.73
CA GLU A 292 -4.46 -17.03 -10.60
C GLU A 292 -5.43 -18.15 -10.94
N ALA A 293 -6.55 -17.82 -11.60
CA ALA A 293 -7.48 -18.83 -12.05
C ALA A 293 -6.84 -19.81 -13.05
N GLU A 294 -6.05 -19.33 -14.00
CA GLU A 294 -5.35 -20.15 -15.00
C GLU A 294 -4.32 -21.08 -14.36
N GLY A 295 -3.60 -20.60 -13.36
CA GLY A 295 -2.58 -21.38 -12.62
C GLY A 295 -3.13 -22.44 -11.68
N TYR A 296 -4.43 -22.42 -11.37
CA TYR A 296 -5.12 -23.37 -10.50
C TYR A 296 -5.58 -24.61 -11.26
#